data_161ca542cb5200299f562d65ba95bf97
#
_entry.id   161ca542cb5200299f562d65ba95bf97
#
_cell.length_a   1.000
_cell.length_b   1.000
_cell.length_c   1.000
_cell.angle_alpha   90.00
_cell.angle_beta   90.00
_cell.angle_gamma   90.00
#
_symmetry.space_group_name_H-M   'P 1'
#
loop_
_entity.id
_entity.type
_entity.pdbx_description
1 polymer ?
#
loop_
_entity_poly.entity_id
_entity_poly.type
_entity_poly.pdbx_seq_one_letter_code
_entity_poly.pdbx_strand_id
1 'polypeptide(L)'
;MCAAQDSVLRDIENSVIKIYTTQAAPDYFTPWRLLTPRQSSGSGSVIAGNQILTNAHVVANASYVQAQKHNDPQRYLARVTFVSHEADLAIIAVDDPSFFSDLQPLSIGLLPEPLQEVSVYGYPIGGKSLSITKGILSRVEQQIYAHAGAFLLAGQIDAAINPGNSGGPVIVDNQIVGVVMQASSGSRA
;
A
#
# COMPACT_ATOMS: atom_id res chain seq x y z
N MET A 1 4.96 29.97 -6.31
CA MET A 1 5.37 28.60 -6.62
C MET A 1 5.46 27.71 -5.36
N CYS A 2 6.10 28.12 -4.27
CA CYS A 2 6.27 27.30 -3.06
C CYS A 2 4.94 26.84 -2.41
N ALA A 3 3.97 27.74 -2.23
CA ALA A 3 2.69 27.42 -1.57
C ALA A 3 1.81 26.38 -2.31
N ALA A 4 1.84 26.36 -3.63
CA ALA A 4 1.09 25.38 -4.43
C ALA A 4 1.72 23.97 -4.35
N GLN A 5 3.04 23.91 -4.26
CA GLN A 5 3.77 22.66 -4.12
C GLN A 5 3.56 22.03 -2.73
N ASP A 6 3.52 22.88 -1.69
CA ASP A 6 3.24 22.44 -0.32
C ASP A 6 1.80 21.92 -0.15
N SER A 7 0.81 22.50 -0.88
CA SER A 7 -0.57 22.00 -0.83
C SER A 7 -0.68 20.61 -1.48
N VAL A 8 -0.05 20.41 -2.63
CA VAL A 8 -0.09 19.12 -3.35
C VAL A 8 0.59 18.00 -2.54
N LEU A 9 1.71 18.29 -1.89
CA LEU A 9 2.37 17.31 -1.02
C LEU A 9 1.47 16.90 0.14
N ARG A 10 0.78 17.85 0.77
CA ARG A 10 -0.18 17.55 1.85
C ARG A 10 -1.38 16.72 1.35
N ASP A 11 -1.86 16.99 0.15
CA ASP A 11 -2.95 16.21 -0.44
C ASP A 11 -2.54 14.75 -0.65
N ILE A 12 -1.31 14.50 -1.12
CA ILE A 12 -0.76 13.15 -1.25
C ILE A 12 -0.64 12.48 0.13
N GLU A 13 -0.02 13.17 1.11
CA GLU A 13 0.15 12.65 2.46
C GLU A 13 -1.18 12.25 3.11
N ASN A 14 -2.21 13.11 2.99
CA ASN A 14 -3.54 12.85 3.52
C ASN A 14 -4.22 11.67 2.83
N SER A 15 -3.91 11.42 1.56
CA SER A 15 -4.50 10.33 0.78
C SER A 15 -3.79 8.99 0.98
N VAL A 16 -2.70 8.94 1.76
CA VAL A 16 -2.04 7.70 2.16
C VAL A 16 -2.62 7.22 3.49
N ILE A 17 -3.16 6.02 3.48
CA ILE A 17 -3.94 5.43 4.57
C ILE A 17 -3.13 4.34 5.25
N LYS A 18 -3.12 4.32 6.58
CA LYS A 18 -2.59 3.21 7.35
C LYS A 18 -3.68 2.14 7.50
N ILE A 19 -3.32 0.90 7.18
CA ILE A 19 -4.22 -0.25 7.23
C ILE A 19 -3.79 -1.16 8.37
N TYR A 20 -4.74 -1.57 9.20
CA TYR A 20 -4.56 -2.56 10.25
C TYR A 20 -5.41 -3.77 9.93
N THR A 21 -4.82 -4.95 10.06
CA THR A 21 -5.52 -6.21 9.82
C THR A 21 -5.33 -7.16 10.98
N THR A 22 -6.38 -7.91 11.29
CA THR A 22 -6.30 -9.12 12.10
C THR A 22 -6.45 -10.29 11.16
N GLN A 23 -5.41 -11.07 10.99
CA GLN A 23 -5.34 -12.19 10.06
C GLN A 23 -5.44 -13.50 10.80
N ALA A 24 -6.28 -14.41 10.33
CA ALA A 24 -6.45 -15.76 10.87
C ALA A 24 -6.48 -16.75 9.71
N ALA A 25 -5.31 -17.30 9.37
CA ALA A 25 -5.20 -18.28 8.30
C ALA A 25 -5.86 -19.61 8.68
N PRO A 26 -6.44 -20.35 7.71
CA PRO A 26 -6.96 -21.69 7.96
C PRO A 26 -5.81 -22.65 8.32
N ASP A 27 -6.08 -23.57 9.25
CA ASP A 27 -5.19 -24.69 9.53
C ASP A 27 -5.49 -25.82 8.52
N TYR A 28 -4.62 -26.00 7.55
CA TYR A 28 -4.81 -27.02 6.51
C TYR A 28 -4.76 -28.46 7.01
N PHE A 29 -4.21 -28.71 8.20
CA PHE A 29 -4.20 -30.03 8.83
C PHE A 29 -5.49 -30.30 9.63
N THR A 30 -6.15 -29.23 10.09
CA THR A 30 -7.43 -29.27 10.79
C THR A 30 -8.37 -28.24 10.17
N PRO A 31 -9.02 -28.53 9.00
CA PRO A 31 -9.69 -27.53 8.17
C PRO A 31 -10.83 -26.73 8.83
N TRP A 32 -11.38 -27.24 9.93
CA TRP A 32 -12.38 -26.55 10.76
C TRP A 32 -11.79 -25.60 11.80
N ARG A 33 -10.45 -25.43 11.81
CA ARG A 33 -9.74 -24.60 12.78
C ARG A 33 -9.01 -23.47 12.06
N LEU A 34 -9.04 -22.27 12.65
CA LEU A 34 -8.17 -21.18 12.27
C LEU A 34 -6.92 -21.16 13.16
N LEU A 35 -5.80 -20.76 12.59
CA LEU A 35 -4.58 -20.47 13.33
C LEU A 35 -4.80 -19.26 14.26
N THR A 36 -3.93 -19.11 15.25
CA THR A 36 -3.98 -17.99 16.18
C THR A 36 -3.98 -16.67 15.41
N PRO A 37 -4.97 -15.78 15.63
CA PRO A 37 -5.03 -14.48 14.98
C PRO A 37 -3.76 -13.66 15.22
N ARG A 38 -3.27 -13.02 14.17
CA ARG A 38 -2.12 -12.12 14.22
C ARG A 38 -2.51 -10.74 13.73
N GLN A 39 -1.99 -9.71 14.40
CA GLN A 39 -2.12 -8.34 13.93
C GLN A 39 -1.00 -8.02 12.95
N SER A 40 -1.37 -7.37 11.86
CA SER A 40 -0.47 -6.85 10.86
C SER A 40 -0.87 -5.43 10.48
N SER A 41 0.03 -4.69 9.87
CA SER A 41 -0.26 -3.38 9.31
C SER A 41 0.42 -3.21 7.96
N GLY A 42 -0.19 -2.40 7.14
CA GLY A 42 0.31 -2.00 5.83
C GLY A 42 -0.14 -0.59 5.50
N SER A 43 0.04 -0.23 4.26
CA SER A 43 -0.32 1.06 3.71
C SER A 43 -1.31 0.90 2.56
N GLY A 44 -1.97 1.98 2.19
CA GLY A 44 -2.83 2.06 1.02
C GLY A 44 -2.96 3.49 0.57
N SER A 45 -3.57 3.69 -0.56
CA SER A 45 -3.83 5.02 -1.13
C SER A 45 -5.27 5.18 -1.56
N VAL A 46 -5.84 6.33 -1.29
CA VAL A 46 -7.19 6.69 -1.74
C VAL A 46 -7.17 6.88 -3.25
N ILE A 47 -8.07 6.19 -3.93
CA ILE A 47 -8.30 6.30 -5.38
C ILE A 47 -9.74 6.72 -5.65
N ALA A 48 -10.06 7.00 -6.90
CA ALA A 48 -11.40 7.39 -7.32
C ALA A 48 -12.46 6.37 -6.87
N GLY A 49 -13.67 6.84 -6.58
CA GLY A 49 -14.81 6.00 -6.19
C GLY A 49 -14.87 5.68 -4.69
N ASN A 50 -14.22 6.48 -3.82
CA ASN A 50 -14.16 6.25 -2.38
C ASN A 50 -13.60 4.85 -2.04
N GLN A 51 -12.50 4.52 -2.67
CA GLN A 51 -11.81 3.25 -2.55
C GLN A 51 -10.36 3.46 -2.08
N ILE A 52 -9.80 2.44 -1.46
CA ILE A 52 -8.40 2.43 -1.04
C ILE A 52 -7.72 1.26 -1.72
N LEU A 53 -6.69 1.56 -2.53
CA LEU A 53 -5.82 0.59 -3.16
C LEU A 53 -4.73 0.14 -2.20
N THR A 54 -4.50 -1.15 -2.10
CA THR A 54 -3.45 -1.78 -1.28
C THR A 54 -3.00 -3.11 -1.89
N ASN A 55 -2.11 -3.84 -1.22
CA ASN A 55 -1.75 -5.19 -1.65
C ASN A 55 -2.71 -6.26 -1.13
N ALA A 56 -2.83 -7.35 -1.91
CA ALA A 56 -3.60 -8.53 -1.50
C ALA A 56 -3.01 -9.18 -0.24
N HIS A 57 -1.68 -9.28 -0.12
CA HIS A 57 -1.04 -9.89 1.05
C HIS A 57 -1.28 -9.10 2.35
N VAL A 58 -1.53 -7.79 2.27
CA VAL A 58 -1.87 -6.95 3.44
C VAL A 58 -3.21 -7.36 4.02
N VAL A 59 -4.17 -7.74 3.18
CA VAL A 59 -5.54 -8.11 3.59
C VAL A 59 -5.83 -9.61 3.51
N ALA A 60 -4.83 -10.43 3.15
CA ALA A 60 -4.99 -11.87 3.04
C ALA A 60 -5.40 -12.49 4.38
N ASN A 61 -6.42 -13.38 4.35
CA ASN A 61 -6.97 -14.03 5.54
C ASN A 61 -7.40 -13.05 6.66
N ALA A 62 -7.71 -11.80 6.32
CA ALA A 62 -8.14 -10.82 7.29
C ALA A 62 -9.56 -11.13 7.75
N SER A 63 -9.74 -11.34 9.04
CA SER A 63 -11.04 -11.39 9.71
C SER A 63 -11.53 -9.99 10.11
N TYR A 64 -10.64 -9.03 10.19
CA TYR A 64 -10.93 -7.66 10.58
C TYR A 64 -9.95 -6.69 9.92
N VAL A 65 -10.48 -5.63 9.30
CA VAL A 65 -9.71 -4.59 8.61
C VAL A 65 -10.14 -3.23 9.11
N GLN A 66 -9.16 -2.38 9.41
CA GLN A 66 -9.39 -0.98 9.78
C GLN A 66 -8.49 -0.06 8.95
N ALA A 67 -9.02 1.09 8.59
CA ALA A 67 -8.31 2.18 7.93
C ALA A 67 -8.12 3.35 8.90
N GLN A 68 -6.97 4.00 8.84
CA GLN A 68 -6.65 5.20 9.64
C GLN A 68 -6.07 6.27 8.73
N LYS A 69 -6.63 7.47 8.78
CA LYS A 69 -6.13 8.63 8.03
C LYS A 69 -4.82 9.17 8.61
N HIS A 70 -4.09 9.88 7.79
CA HIS A 70 -2.91 10.63 8.23
C HIS A 70 -3.29 11.63 9.34
N ASN A 71 -2.49 11.65 10.42
CA ASN A 71 -2.69 12.51 11.60
C ASN A 71 -4.06 12.40 12.31
N ASP A 72 -4.89 11.42 11.99
CA ASP A 72 -6.12 11.13 12.70
C ASP A 72 -5.93 9.89 13.60
N PRO A 73 -6.19 9.96 14.90
CA PRO A 73 -6.09 8.80 15.79
C PRO A 73 -7.25 7.80 15.60
N GLN A 74 -8.31 8.19 14.92
CA GLN A 74 -9.48 7.35 14.72
C GLN A 74 -9.23 6.26 13.70
N ARG A 75 -9.73 5.04 14.01
CA ARG A 75 -9.73 3.90 13.11
C ARG A 75 -11.14 3.62 12.65
N TYR A 76 -11.29 3.44 11.36
CA TYR A 76 -12.57 3.21 10.70
C TYR A 76 -12.65 1.75 10.24
N LEU A 77 -13.79 1.13 10.41
CA LEU A 77 -14.04 -0.22 9.91
C LEU A 77 -13.99 -0.20 8.38
N ALA A 78 -13.29 -1.17 7.84
CA ALA A 78 -13.16 -1.34 6.40
C ALA A 78 -13.43 -2.79 5.99
N ARG A 79 -13.80 -2.97 4.73
CA ARG A 79 -14.04 -4.29 4.14
C ARG A 79 -13.31 -4.43 2.81
N VAL A 80 -12.87 -5.64 2.53
CA VAL A 80 -12.26 -5.97 1.23
C VAL A 80 -13.38 -6.09 0.20
N THR A 81 -13.30 -5.30 -0.87
CA THR A 81 -14.28 -5.31 -1.97
C THR A 81 -13.76 -6.03 -3.20
N PHE A 82 -12.46 -6.04 -3.38
CA PHE A 82 -11.79 -6.76 -4.46
C PHE A 82 -10.42 -7.25 -4.00
N VAL A 83 -10.02 -8.44 -4.46
CA VAL A 83 -8.67 -8.99 -4.23
C VAL A 83 -8.22 -9.79 -5.44
N SER A 84 -6.97 -9.56 -5.85
CA SER A 84 -6.25 -10.39 -6.82
C SER A 84 -4.93 -10.81 -6.20
N HIS A 85 -4.84 -12.07 -5.80
CA HIS A 85 -3.61 -12.63 -5.22
C HIS A 85 -2.49 -12.75 -6.25
N GLU A 86 -2.83 -12.97 -7.52
CA GLU A 86 -1.85 -13.08 -8.61
C GLU A 86 -1.17 -11.74 -8.87
N ALA A 87 -1.94 -10.65 -8.89
CA ALA A 87 -1.41 -9.29 -9.09
C ALA A 87 -0.93 -8.64 -7.79
N ASP A 88 -1.15 -9.28 -6.65
CA ASP A 88 -0.94 -8.72 -5.31
C ASP A 88 -1.63 -7.38 -5.10
N LEU A 89 -2.82 -7.21 -5.61
CA LEU A 89 -3.61 -5.99 -5.44
C LEU A 89 -4.93 -6.28 -4.74
N ALA A 90 -5.36 -5.34 -3.91
CA ALA A 90 -6.67 -5.37 -3.28
C ALA A 90 -7.27 -3.97 -3.22
N ILE A 91 -8.59 -3.92 -3.20
CA ILE A 91 -9.36 -2.71 -2.96
C ILE A 91 -10.17 -2.91 -1.69
N ILE A 92 -10.10 -1.94 -0.80
CA ILE A 92 -10.91 -1.89 0.40
C ILE A 92 -11.80 -0.65 0.38
N ALA A 93 -12.97 -0.77 0.97
CA ALA A 93 -13.91 0.32 1.19
C ALA A 93 -14.10 0.54 2.69
N VAL A 94 -14.27 1.79 3.08
CA VAL A 94 -14.63 2.16 4.46
C VAL A 94 -16.14 2.34 4.50
N ASP A 95 -16.78 1.77 5.54
CA ASP A 95 -18.23 1.78 5.64
C ASP A 95 -18.79 3.17 5.97
N ASP A 96 -18.00 4.02 6.63
CA ASP A 96 -18.36 5.41 6.91
C ASP A 96 -17.98 6.32 5.73
N PRO A 97 -18.96 6.87 4.99
CA PRO A 97 -18.68 7.72 3.84
C PRO A 97 -18.02 9.05 4.23
N SER A 98 -18.12 9.50 5.47
CA SER A 98 -17.47 10.71 5.97
C SER A 98 -15.94 10.57 5.99
N PHE A 99 -15.42 9.35 5.99
CA PHE A 99 -14.00 9.06 5.92
C PHE A 99 -13.31 9.75 4.72
N PHE A 100 -13.99 9.83 3.59
CA PHE A 100 -13.42 10.36 2.35
C PHE A 100 -13.67 11.85 2.13
N SER A 101 -14.41 12.53 3.01
CA SER A 101 -14.90 13.91 2.81
C SER A 101 -13.79 14.95 2.66
N ASP A 102 -12.64 14.73 3.28
CA ASP A 102 -11.48 15.62 3.33
C ASP A 102 -10.26 15.05 2.57
N LEU A 103 -10.44 13.95 1.84
CA LEU A 103 -9.37 13.28 1.11
C LEU A 103 -9.49 13.54 -0.40
N GLN A 104 -8.33 13.72 -1.05
CA GLN A 104 -8.26 13.87 -2.50
C GLN A 104 -7.81 12.54 -3.13
N PRO A 105 -8.63 11.91 -3.99
CA PRO A 105 -8.23 10.68 -4.66
C PRO A 105 -7.00 10.89 -5.52
N LEU A 106 -6.02 10.00 -5.39
CA LEU A 106 -4.86 9.99 -6.26
C LEU A 106 -5.20 9.34 -7.60
N SER A 107 -4.72 9.94 -8.68
CA SER A 107 -4.87 9.36 -10.02
C SER A 107 -3.79 8.32 -10.29
N ILE A 108 -4.09 7.36 -11.16
CA ILE A 108 -3.13 6.37 -11.63
C ILE A 108 -2.42 6.94 -12.86
N GLY A 109 -1.10 6.93 -12.82
CA GLY A 109 -0.21 7.39 -13.89
C GLY A 109 0.27 6.26 -14.79
N LEU A 110 1.15 6.62 -15.70
CA LEU A 110 1.82 5.68 -16.60
C LEU A 110 3.07 5.09 -15.95
N LEU A 111 3.58 4.01 -16.54
CA LEU A 111 4.86 3.43 -16.13
C LEU A 111 5.98 4.47 -16.32
N PRO A 112 6.77 4.77 -15.29
CA PRO A 112 7.85 5.73 -15.40
C PRO A 112 9.04 5.17 -16.21
N GLU A 113 9.82 6.07 -16.76
CA GLU A 113 11.06 5.71 -17.46
C GLU A 113 12.18 5.37 -16.45
N PRO A 114 13.15 4.50 -16.84
CA PRO A 114 14.33 4.27 -16.04
C PRO A 114 15.06 5.58 -15.70
N LEU A 115 15.61 5.67 -14.49
CA LEU A 115 16.27 6.85 -13.89
C LEU A 115 15.31 7.98 -13.48
N GLN A 116 14.03 7.86 -13.72
CA GLN A 116 13.05 8.84 -13.22
C GLN A 116 12.97 8.79 -11.70
N GLU A 117 12.94 9.97 -11.06
CA GLU A 117 12.77 10.09 -9.61
C GLU A 117 11.38 9.62 -9.20
N VAL A 118 11.32 8.81 -8.15
CA VAL A 118 10.10 8.30 -7.55
C VAL A 118 10.06 8.62 -6.06
N SER A 119 8.88 8.87 -5.53
CA SER A 119 8.64 9.03 -4.10
C SER A 119 7.75 7.90 -3.60
N VAL A 120 8.14 7.28 -2.49
CA VAL A 120 7.42 6.19 -1.85
C VAL A 120 6.82 6.67 -0.55
N TYR A 121 5.54 6.46 -0.37
CA TYR A 121 4.81 6.83 0.83
C TYR A 121 4.31 5.58 1.54
N GLY A 122 4.42 5.52 2.87
CA GLY A 122 3.90 4.38 3.63
C GLY A 122 4.10 4.51 5.14
N TYR A 123 3.54 3.54 5.87
CA TYR A 123 3.61 3.46 7.32
C TYR A 123 4.43 2.25 7.75
N PRO A 124 5.74 2.41 7.98
CA PRO A 124 6.59 1.31 8.41
C PRO A 124 6.13 0.73 9.75
N ILE A 125 6.34 -0.58 9.94
CA ILE A 125 6.02 -1.27 11.20
C ILE A 125 6.81 -0.62 12.34
N GLY A 126 6.12 -0.37 13.46
CA GLY A 126 6.68 0.33 14.62
C GLY A 126 6.62 1.85 14.54
N GLY A 127 6.37 2.42 13.35
CA GLY A 127 6.16 3.86 13.16
C GLY A 127 4.70 4.26 13.32
N LYS A 128 4.47 5.43 13.91
CA LYS A 128 3.13 6.07 13.96
C LYS A 128 2.93 7.08 12.84
N SER A 129 4.03 7.64 12.33
CA SER A 129 4.03 8.70 11.32
C SER A 129 4.23 8.12 9.93
N LEU A 130 3.72 8.83 8.92
CA LEU A 130 3.98 8.57 7.53
C LEU A 130 5.48 8.69 7.24
N SER A 131 6.03 7.75 6.51
CA SER A 131 7.39 7.78 5.98
C SER A 131 7.35 8.11 4.50
N ILE A 132 8.21 9.00 4.07
CA ILE A 132 8.39 9.38 2.67
C ILE A 132 9.85 9.10 2.35
N THR A 133 10.08 8.26 1.35
CA THR A 133 11.43 7.99 0.84
C THR A 133 11.49 8.29 -0.65
N LYS A 134 12.64 8.73 -1.12
CA LYS A 134 12.89 9.04 -2.52
C LYS A 134 13.96 8.12 -3.08
N GLY A 135 13.84 7.84 -4.35
CA GLY A 135 14.81 7.08 -5.11
C GLY A 135 14.54 7.22 -6.60
N ILE A 136 15.16 6.39 -7.40
CA ILE A 136 14.95 6.33 -8.84
C ILE A 136 14.43 4.95 -9.26
N LEU A 137 13.73 4.89 -10.38
CA LEU A 137 13.41 3.64 -11.04
C LEU A 137 14.68 3.11 -11.71
N SER A 138 15.24 2.01 -11.18
CA SER A 138 16.48 1.41 -11.71
C SER A 138 16.22 0.57 -12.96
N ARG A 139 15.12 -0.20 -12.97
CA ARG A 139 14.71 -1.05 -14.09
C ARG A 139 13.27 -1.53 -13.95
N VAL A 140 12.72 -1.99 -15.06
CA VAL A 140 11.43 -2.66 -15.12
C VAL A 140 11.63 -4.05 -15.71
N GLU A 141 11.22 -5.08 -15.01
CA GLU A 141 11.38 -6.47 -15.46
C GLU A 141 10.26 -7.36 -14.94
N GLN A 142 10.12 -8.54 -15.55
CA GLN A 142 9.25 -9.58 -15.01
C GLN A 142 9.96 -10.29 -13.86
N GLN A 143 9.33 -10.28 -12.69
CA GLN A 143 9.83 -10.97 -11.49
C GLN A 143 8.81 -11.96 -10.96
N ILE A 144 9.30 -13.05 -10.39
CA ILE A 144 8.45 -14.00 -9.67
C ILE A 144 8.04 -13.37 -8.34
N TYR A 145 6.74 -13.20 -8.15
CA TYR A 145 6.19 -12.72 -6.89
C TYR A 145 6.16 -13.85 -5.86
N ALA A 146 6.82 -13.63 -4.71
CA ALA A 146 7.10 -14.67 -3.72
C ALA A 146 5.85 -15.31 -3.11
N HIS A 147 4.73 -14.58 -2.97
CA HIS A 147 3.52 -15.09 -2.34
C HIS A 147 2.60 -15.87 -3.29
N ALA A 148 2.64 -15.57 -4.59
CA ALA A 148 1.75 -16.22 -5.56
C ALA A 148 2.49 -17.14 -6.54
N GLY A 149 3.82 -17.04 -6.65
CA GLY A 149 4.60 -17.73 -7.67
C GLY A 149 4.30 -17.27 -9.11
N ALA A 150 3.52 -16.20 -9.27
CA ALA A 150 3.19 -15.61 -10.54
C ALA A 150 4.27 -14.64 -11.00
N PHE A 151 4.40 -14.46 -12.32
CA PHE A 151 5.27 -13.42 -12.88
C PHE A 151 4.53 -12.09 -12.92
N LEU A 152 5.10 -11.08 -12.30
CA LEU A 152 4.58 -9.71 -12.32
C LEU A 152 5.59 -8.78 -13.00
N LEU A 153 5.07 -7.79 -13.73
CA LEU A 153 5.86 -6.67 -14.18
C LEU A 153 6.16 -5.79 -12.95
N ALA A 154 7.42 -5.72 -12.58
CA ALA A 154 7.86 -5.00 -11.39
C ALA A 154 8.91 -3.95 -11.74
N GLY A 155 8.76 -2.76 -11.17
CA GLY A 155 9.77 -1.72 -11.15
C GLY A 155 10.68 -1.91 -9.93
N GLN A 156 11.98 -2.03 -10.16
CA GLN A 156 12.96 -1.98 -9.09
C GLN A 156 13.34 -0.52 -8.84
N ILE A 157 13.22 -0.10 -7.59
CA ILE A 157 13.60 1.24 -7.12
C ILE A 157 14.67 1.14 -6.04
N ASP A 158 15.50 2.15 -5.90
CA ASP A 158 16.55 2.24 -4.87
C ASP A 158 16.10 3.01 -3.62
N ALA A 159 14.82 3.45 -3.58
CA ALA A 159 14.23 4.03 -2.39
C ALA A 159 14.21 3.03 -1.23
N ALA A 160 14.45 3.50 -0.01
CA ALA A 160 14.41 2.66 1.18
C ALA A 160 12.97 2.17 1.44
N ILE A 161 12.77 0.86 1.38
CA ILE A 161 11.50 0.20 1.65
C ILE A 161 11.63 -0.63 2.93
N ASN A 162 10.73 -0.40 3.88
CA ASN A 162 10.66 -1.13 5.14
C ASN A 162 9.34 -1.91 5.24
N PRO A 163 9.30 -3.00 6.03
CA PRO A 163 8.05 -3.69 6.35
C PRO A 163 6.99 -2.71 6.85
N GLY A 164 5.76 -2.81 6.31
CA GLY A 164 4.65 -1.87 6.57
C GLY A 164 4.46 -0.83 5.46
N ASN A 165 5.47 -0.56 4.62
CA ASN A 165 5.28 0.25 3.41
C ASN A 165 4.48 -0.51 2.32
N SER A 166 4.34 -1.83 2.44
CA SER A 166 3.52 -2.66 1.54
C SER A 166 2.12 -2.06 1.36
N GLY A 167 1.67 -1.95 0.11
CA GLY A 167 0.41 -1.32 -0.29
C GLY A 167 0.48 0.20 -0.43
N GLY A 168 1.56 0.82 0.00
CA GLY A 168 1.79 2.25 -0.18
C GLY A 168 2.07 2.62 -1.64
N PRO A 169 1.70 3.84 -2.06
CA PRO A 169 1.90 4.28 -3.43
C PRO A 169 3.36 4.65 -3.72
N VAL A 170 3.78 4.34 -4.93
CA VAL A 170 4.94 4.93 -5.58
C VAL A 170 4.45 6.06 -6.47
N ILE A 171 4.93 7.27 -6.25
CA ILE A 171 4.42 8.50 -6.86
C ILE A 171 5.47 9.11 -7.79
N VAL A 172 5.00 9.49 -8.98
CA VAL A 172 5.68 10.36 -9.94
C VAL A 172 4.67 11.41 -10.41
N ASP A 173 5.04 12.66 -10.47
CA ASP A 173 4.20 13.76 -10.93
C ASP A 173 2.79 13.77 -10.29
N ASN A 174 2.72 13.48 -8.99
CA ASN A 174 1.49 13.40 -8.17
C ASN A 174 0.54 12.26 -8.58
N GLN A 175 0.99 11.28 -9.34
CA GLN A 175 0.22 10.13 -9.78
C GLN A 175 0.81 8.83 -9.23
N ILE A 176 -0.05 7.85 -8.95
CA ILE A 176 0.37 6.50 -8.56
C ILE A 176 0.90 5.79 -9.80
N VAL A 177 2.19 5.47 -9.81
CA VAL A 177 2.84 4.70 -10.89
C VAL A 177 3.14 3.26 -10.49
N GLY A 178 2.97 2.94 -9.21
CA GLY A 178 3.17 1.61 -8.69
C GLY A 178 2.69 1.49 -7.25
N VAL A 179 2.63 0.25 -6.77
CA VAL A 179 2.31 -0.10 -5.38
C VAL A 179 3.48 -0.90 -4.80
N VAL A 180 3.95 -0.50 -3.63
CA VAL A 180 5.04 -1.20 -2.95
C VAL A 180 4.60 -2.60 -2.56
N MET A 181 5.29 -3.64 -3.05
CA MET A 181 4.91 -5.02 -2.73
C MET A 181 5.92 -5.76 -1.86
N GLN A 182 7.22 -5.63 -2.12
CA GLN A 182 8.26 -6.34 -1.37
C GLN A 182 9.61 -5.63 -1.47
N ALA A 183 10.50 -5.88 -0.50
CA ALA A 183 11.90 -5.54 -0.61
C ALA A 183 12.68 -6.76 -1.12
N SER A 184 13.61 -6.57 -2.06
CA SER A 184 14.51 -7.64 -2.47
C SER A 184 15.46 -7.98 -1.33
N SER A 185 15.34 -9.16 -0.74
CA SER A 185 16.30 -9.70 0.21
C SER A 185 17.49 -10.30 -0.57
N GLY A 186 18.48 -9.50 -0.91
CA GLY A 186 19.70 -10.06 -1.47
C GLY A 186 20.23 -9.36 -2.70
N SER A 187 20.89 -8.26 -2.48
CA SER A 187 22.15 -7.94 -3.13
C SER A 187 22.92 -6.98 -2.23
N ARG A 188 23.58 -7.55 -1.22
CA ARG A 188 24.82 -6.91 -0.78
C ARG A 188 25.82 -7.22 -1.88
N ALA A 189 25.99 -6.31 -2.80
CA ALA A 189 27.18 -6.26 -3.62
C ALA A 189 28.31 -5.74 -2.75
#